data_448d46ad64dc4042a31db09c6022a46c
#
_entry.id   448d46ad64dc4042a31db09c6022a46c
#
_cell.length_a   1.000
_cell.length_b   1.000
_cell.length_c   1.000
_cell.angle_alpha   90.00
_cell.angle_beta   90.00
_cell.angle_gamma   90.00
#
_symmetry.space_group_name_H-M   'P 1'
#
loop_
_entity.id
_entity.type
_entity.pdbx_description
1 polymer ?
#
loop_
_entity_poly.entity_id
_entity_poly.type
_entity_poly.pdbx_seq_one_letter_code
_entity_poly.pdbx_strand_id
1 'polypeptide(L)'
;MRFYLTFELEKSSLPKDYRRIILSYIKKSLTEILDGRYYSQYFKDNIQKDFCFSLKLPKAKFTKDEIILEDNSIKVLFTSDDRQKTGLLLQQAFMKQKNKKFLITNQNSITLKQIHQQREQKITSSKVIFKTYGLCIRDHNKETNKDNHYVYSDEKFNEQLKVVLKNQISQTGFSKDIVDSIKFSPINCKKVLVKHYDTYVDTTVGSFLLEGNPLLLQYLYDVGMG
;
A
#
# COMPACT_ATOMS: atom_id res chain seq x y z
N MET A 1 6.89 7.59 9.27
CA MET A 1 6.30 8.86 8.76
C MET A 1 4.99 8.59 8.04
N ARG A 2 4.01 9.50 8.17
CA ARG A 2 2.67 9.30 7.58
C ARG A 2 2.14 10.60 7.02
N PHE A 3 1.62 10.61 5.78
CA PHE A 3 1.08 11.81 5.15
C PHE A 3 0.05 11.51 4.07
N TYR A 4 -0.84 12.47 3.80
CA TYR A 4 -1.73 12.46 2.64
C TYR A 4 -1.13 13.26 1.50
N LEU A 5 -1.19 12.67 0.30
CA LEU A 5 -0.98 13.34 -0.96
C LEU A 5 -2.35 13.61 -1.59
N THR A 6 -2.68 14.87 -1.83
CA THR A 6 -3.90 15.24 -2.53
C THR A 6 -3.57 15.57 -3.98
N PHE A 7 -4.13 14.79 -4.89
CA PHE A 7 -4.00 14.98 -6.33
C PHE A 7 -5.29 15.56 -6.90
N GLU A 8 -5.13 16.46 -7.85
CA GLU A 8 -6.17 16.91 -8.75
C GLU A 8 -6.04 16.17 -10.07
N LEU A 9 -7.16 15.69 -10.61
CA LEU A 9 -7.25 15.04 -11.91
C LEU A 9 -7.76 16.04 -12.95
N GLU A 10 -7.31 15.91 -14.18
CA GLU A 10 -7.84 16.69 -15.31
C GLU A 10 -9.25 16.25 -15.68
N LYS A 11 -9.52 14.93 -15.61
CA LYS A 11 -10.85 14.32 -15.78
C LYS A 11 -11.21 13.53 -14.54
N SER A 12 -12.45 13.58 -14.10
CA SER A 12 -12.95 12.86 -12.89
C SER A 12 -13.06 11.36 -13.12
N SER A 13 -12.04 10.74 -13.71
CA SER A 13 -11.99 9.30 -13.92
C SER A 13 -10.58 8.73 -13.75
N LEU A 14 -10.52 7.45 -13.42
CA LEU A 14 -9.28 6.68 -13.29
C LEU A 14 -9.42 5.33 -13.97
N PRO A 15 -8.36 4.78 -14.55
CA PRO A 15 -8.37 3.40 -15.00
C PRO A 15 -8.46 2.44 -13.81
N LYS A 16 -8.96 1.24 -14.03
CA LYS A 16 -9.11 0.22 -12.96
C LYS A 16 -7.79 -0.15 -12.30
N ASP A 17 -6.67 -0.05 -13.04
CA ASP A 17 -5.32 -0.27 -12.53
C ASP A 17 -4.70 1.01 -11.93
N TYR A 18 -5.49 1.76 -11.18
CA TYR A 18 -5.10 3.06 -10.60
C TYR A 18 -3.92 2.97 -9.62
N ARG A 19 -3.73 1.82 -8.96
CA ARG A 19 -2.58 1.62 -8.05
C ARG A 19 -1.26 1.70 -8.79
N ARG A 20 -1.22 1.20 -10.03
CA ARG A 20 -0.05 1.26 -10.90
C ARG A 20 0.30 2.70 -11.28
N ILE A 21 -0.70 3.57 -11.43
CA ILE A 21 -0.48 5.01 -11.68
C ILE A 21 0.29 5.63 -10.51
N ILE A 22 -0.16 5.39 -9.28
CA ILE A 22 0.52 5.93 -8.09
C ILE A 22 1.92 5.35 -7.95
N LEU A 23 2.10 4.06 -8.20
CA LEU A 23 3.42 3.44 -8.21
C LEU A 23 4.35 4.07 -9.26
N SER A 24 3.83 4.35 -10.47
CA SER A 24 4.57 5.02 -11.53
C SER A 24 4.93 6.47 -11.15
N TYR A 25 4.01 7.17 -10.47
CA TYR A 25 4.29 8.51 -9.93
C TYR A 25 5.39 8.48 -8.86
N ILE A 26 5.37 7.51 -7.93
CA ILE A 26 6.44 7.32 -6.93
C ILE A 26 7.78 7.07 -7.63
N LYS A 27 7.81 6.16 -8.60
CA LYS A 27 9.00 5.86 -9.40
C LYS A 27 9.56 7.11 -10.09
N LYS A 28 8.70 7.86 -10.78
CA LYS A 28 9.07 9.12 -11.44
C LYS A 28 9.62 10.14 -10.44
N SER A 29 8.98 10.27 -9.28
CA SER A 29 9.44 11.20 -8.24
C SER A 29 10.85 10.88 -7.76
N LEU A 30 11.18 9.60 -7.61
CA LEU A 30 12.52 9.15 -7.20
C LEU A 30 13.58 9.32 -8.30
N THR A 31 13.20 9.20 -9.58
CA THR A 31 14.16 9.44 -10.68
C THR A 31 14.57 10.89 -10.81
N GLU A 32 13.78 11.85 -10.33
CA GLU A 32 14.04 13.28 -10.46
C GLU A 32 14.79 13.89 -9.26
N ILE A 33 15.11 13.09 -8.26
CA ILE A 33 15.93 13.55 -7.15
C ILE A 33 17.29 12.85 -7.15
N LEU A 34 18.33 13.61 -6.82
CA LEU A 34 19.70 13.11 -6.64
C LEU A 34 20.14 12.15 -7.78
N ASP A 35 19.87 12.56 -9.02
CA ASP A 35 20.23 11.85 -10.26
C ASP A 35 19.69 10.40 -10.33
N GLY A 36 18.52 10.16 -9.72
CA GLY A 36 17.86 8.87 -9.75
C GLY A 36 18.48 7.78 -8.86
N ARG A 37 19.48 8.11 -8.05
CA ARG A 37 20.20 7.17 -7.18
C ARG A 37 19.25 6.30 -6.36
N TYR A 38 18.20 6.89 -5.78
CA TYR A 38 17.24 6.19 -4.94
C TYR A 38 16.23 5.34 -5.69
N TYR A 39 16.02 5.60 -6.99
CA TYR A 39 15.17 4.72 -7.81
C TYR A 39 15.73 3.30 -7.83
N SER A 40 17.04 3.14 -8.07
CA SER A 40 17.68 1.83 -8.09
C SER A 40 17.60 1.12 -6.74
N GLN A 41 17.74 1.86 -5.63
CA GLN A 41 17.62 1.30 -4.28
C GLN A 41 16.26 0.64 -4.02
N TYR A 42 15.16 1.24 -4.50
CA TYR A 42 13.80 0.75 -4.22
C TYR A 42 13.24 -0.15 -5.32
N PHE A 43 13.69 -0.02 -6.58
CA PHE A 43 12.98 -0.61 -7.72
C PHE A 43 13.86 -1.40 -8.69
N LYS A 44 15.18 -1.46 -8.51
CA LYS A 44 16.04 -2.28 -9.36
C LYS A 44 15.78 -3.77 -9.13
N ASP A 45 15.68 -4.15 -7.86
CA ASP A 45 15.46 -5.55 -7.46
C ASP A 45 14.09 -5.73 -6.81
N ASN A 46 13.63 -6.98 -6.75
CA ASN A 46 12.37 -7.33 -6.09
C ASN A 46 12.55 -7.43 -4.56
N ILE A 47 12.84 -6.29 -3.93
CA ILE A 47 13.03 -6.18 -2.48
C ILE A 47 11.75 -5.73 -1.79
N GLN A 48 11.61 -6.13 -0.52
CA GLN A 48 10.55 -5.63 0.35
C GLN A 48 10.67 -4.11 0.52
N LYS A 49 9.57 -3.39 0.36
CA LYS A 49 9.54 -1.94 0.56
C LYS A 49 9.23 -1.63 2.03
N ASP A 50 9.88 -0.60 2.55
CA ASP A 50 9.64 -0.06 3.89
C ASP A 50 8.59 1.06 3.91
N PHE A 51 7.75 1.07 2.89
CA PHE A 51 6.61 1.98 2.76
C PHE A 51 5.40 1.29 2.12
N CYS A 52 4.24 1.82 2.39
CA CYS A 52 3.03 1.45 1.66
C CYS A 52 2.18 2.69 1.34
N PHE A 53 1.22 2.50 0.45
CA PHE A 53 0.24 3.52 0.12
C PHE A 53 -1.15 2.93 -0.10
N SER A 54 -2.16 3.73 0.17
CA SER A 54 -3.54 3.39 -0.12
C SER A 54 -4.29 4.59 -0.69
N LEU A 55 -5.24 4.34 -1.59
CA LEU A 55 -6.05 5.39 -2.19
C LEU A 55 -7.42 5.46 -1.54
N LYS A 56 -7.82 6.68 -1.22
CA LYS A 56 -9.20 6.99 -0.88
C LYS A 56 -9.89 7.54 -2.12
N LEU A 57 -10.83 6.77 -2.65
CA LEU A 57 -11.63 7.13 -3.83
C LEU A 57 -13.03 7.57 -3.33
N PRO A 58 -13.29 8.89 -3.22
CA PRO A 58 -14.56 9.34 -2.72
C PRO A 58 -15.67 9.02 -3.74
N LYS A 59 -16.76 8.43 -3.26
CA LYS A 59 -17.98 8.13 -4.01
C LYS A 59 -17.74 7.54 -5.42
N ALA A 60 -16.76 6.64 -5.52
CA ALA A 60 -16.33 6.06 -6.78
C ALA A 60 -17.36 5.10 -7.34
N LYS A 61 -17.71 5.27 -8.62
CA LYS A 61 -18.52 4.34 -9.39
C LYS A 61 -17.62 3.51 -10.30
N PHE A 62 -17.56 2.20 -10.02
CA PHE A 62 -16.79 1.26 -10.83
C PHE A 62 -17.62 0.83 -12.04
N THR A 63 -17.17 1.17 -13.25
CA THR A 63 -17.76 0.76 -14.52
C THR A 63 -17.01 -0.44 -15.11
N LYS A 64 -17.36 -0.87 -16.31
CA LYS A 64 -16.65 -1.94 -17.03
C LYS A 64 -15.20 -1.51 -17.37
N ASP A 65 -14.99 -0.26 -17.74
CA ASP A 65 -13.73 0.20 -18.34
C ASP A 65 -12.90 1.10 -17.41
N GLU A 66 -13.56 1.90 -16.57
CA GLU A 66 -12.92 2.89 -15.70
C GLU A 66 -13.62 3.06 -14.35
N ILE A 67 -13.05 3.89 -13.51
CA ILE A 67 -13.61 4.33 -12.24
C ILE A 67 -13.98 5.79 -12.40
N ILE A 68 -15.27 6.11 -12.29
CA ILE A 68 -15.78 7.47 -12.35
C ILE A 68 -15.83 8.01 -10.91
N LEU A 69 -15.30 9.19 -10.72
CA LEU A 69 -15.28 9.90 -9.44
C LEU A 69 -16.32 11.03 -9.46
N GLU A 70 -16.90 11.35 -8.32
CA GLU A 70 -17.78 12.52 -8.19
C GLU A 70 -16.98 13.82 -8.31
N ASP A 71 -15.78 13.86 -7.71
CA ASP A 71 -14.87 15.00 -7.74
C ASP A 71 -13.63 14.67 -8.57
N ASN A 72 -12.94 15.69 -9.04
CA ASN A 72 -11.64 15.56 -9.71
C ASN A 72 -10.46 15.43 -8.72
N SER A 73 -10.68 15.03 -7.48
CA SER A 73 -9.67 14.95 -6.44
C SER A 73 -9.58 13.55 -5.83
N ILE A 74 -8.36 13.08 -5.66
CA ILE A 74 -8.08 11.84 -4.92
C ILE A 74 -7.08 12.08 -3.81
N LYS A 75 -7.18 11.27 -2.74
CA LYS A 75 -6.22 11.30 -1.63
C LYS A 75 -5.52 9.96 -1.54
N VAL A 76 -4.20 10.03 -1.53
CA VAL A 76 -3.32 8.88 -1.29
C VAL A 76 -2.75 9.00 0.12
N LEU A 77 -3.07 8.04 0.97
CA LEU A 77 -2.37 7.87 2.24
C LEU A 77 -1.06 7.15 1.96
N PHE A 78 0.03 7.76 2.34
CA PHE A 78 1.37 7.20 2.28
C PHE A 78 1.92 7.00 3.69
N THR A 79 2.55 5.85 3.94
CA THR A 79 3.17 5.54 5.22
C THR A 79 4.52 4.85 5.00
N SER A 80 5.47 5.09 5.88
CA SER A 80 6.78 4.47 5.83
C SER A 80 7.35 4.24 7.23
N ASP A 81 8.18 3.23 7.34
CA ASP A 81 9.09 3.08 8.46
C ASP A 81 10.23 4.12 8.34
N ASP A 82 10.47 4.86 9.40
CA ASP A 82 11.46 5.95 9.39
C ASP A 82 12.88 5.53 9.78
N ARG A 83 13.11 4.26 10.08
CA ARG A 83 14.45 3.77 10.44
C ARG A 83 15.49 4.06 9.34
N GLN A 84 15.09 4.00 8.08
CA GLN A 84 15.94 4.33 6.91
C GLN A 84 15.65 5.72 6.33
N LYS A 85 14.84 6.54 7.00
CA LYS A 85 14.43 7.88 6.53
C LYS A 85 13.71 7.89 5.17
N THR A 86 13.11 6.78 4.78
CA THR A 86 12.40 6.61 3.51
C THR A 86 11.25 7.60 3.35
N GLY A 87 10.51 7.84 4.44
CA GLY A 87 9.42 8.82 4.43
C GLY A 87 9.90 10.24 4.12
N LEU A 88 11.01 10.66 4.71
CA LEU A 88 11.59 11.99 4.46
C LEU A 88 12.07 12.11 3.02
N LEU A 89 12.77 11.08 2.52
CA LEU A 89 13.25 11.03 1.13
C LEU A 89 12.09 11.15 0.14
N LEU A 90 11.04 10.35 0.32
CA LEU A 90 9.87 10.38 -0.57
C LEU A 90 9.07 11.68 -0.43
N GLN A 91 8.98 12.25 0.76
CA GLN A 91 8.37 13.57 0.94
C GLN A 91 9.11 14.64 0.12
N GLN A 92 10.45 14.67 0.14
CA GLN A 92 11.25 15.58 -0.68
C GLN A 92 11.03 15.33 -2.18
N ALA A 93 11.00 14.06 -2.60
CA ALA A 93 10.72 13.70 -3.99
C ALA A 93 9.34 14.21 -4.45
N PHE A 94 8.31 14.04 -3.62
CA PHE A 94 6.96 14.53 -3.92
C PHE A 94 6.89 16.06 -3.91
N MET A 95 7.59 16.73 -3.00
CA MET A 95 7.67 18.20 -3.01
C MET A 95 8.23 18.74 -4.32
N LYS A 96 9.26 18.09 -4.89
CA LYS A 96 9.83 18.46 -6.19
C LYS A 96 8.85 18.25 -7.36
N GLN A 97 7.88 17.32 -7.21
CA GLN A 97 6.83 17.03 -8.20
C GLN A 97 5.56 17.87 -8.00
N LYS A 98 5.46 18.60 -6.90
CA LYS A 98 4.27 19.42 -6.61
C LYS A 98 3.96 20.39 -7.75
N ASN A 99 2.69 20.48 -8.12
CA ASN A 99 2.14 21.30 -9.21
C ASN A 99 2.63 20.92 -10.63
N LYS A 100 3.40 19.83 -10.77
CA LYS A 100 3.74 19.31 -12.11
C LYS A 100 2.69 18.32 -12.56
N LYS A 101 2.33 18.42 -13.83
CA LYS A 101 1.39 17.51 -14.49
C LYS A 101 2.05 16.16 -14.72
N PHE A 102 1.41 15.09 -14.29
CA PHE A 102 1.83 13.72 -14.56
C PHE A 102 0.76 13.05 -15.43
N LEU A 103 1.14 12.73 -16.67
CA LEU A 103 0.24 12.11 -17.64
C LEU A 103 -0.08 10.68 -17.23
N ILE A 104 -1.34 10.31 -17.35
CA ILE A 104 -1.86 8.97 -17.15
C ILE A 104 -2.60 8.49 -18.42
N THR A 105 -3.09 7.25 -18.42
CA THR A 105 -3.85 6.71 -19.54
C THR A 105 -5.14 7.50 -19.82
N ASN A 106 -5.75 7.30 -21.00
CA ASN A 106 -7.03 7.90 -21.41
C ASN A 106 -7.00 9.44 -21.53
N GLN A 107 -5.86 10.00 -21.95
CA GLN A 107 -5.71 11.46 -22.11
C GLN A 107 -6.10 12.22 -20.84
N ASN A 108 -5.73 11.68 -19.68
CA ASN A 108 -5.94 12.25 -18.38
C ASN A 108 -4.61 12.51 -17.69
N SER A 109 -4.61 13.29 -16.64
CA SER A 109 -3.43 13.55 -15.84
C SER A 109 -3.78 13.75 -14.37
N ILE A 110 -2.77 13.58 -13.52
CA ILE A 110 -2.83 13.92 -12.11
C ILE A 110 -1.80 14.99 -11.79
N THR A 111 -2.13 15.88 -10.88
CA THR A 111 -1.23 16.92 -10.37
C THR A 111 -1.25 16.91 -8.85
N LEU A 112 -0.11 16.72 -8.22
CA LEU A 112 -0.01 16.79 -6.76
C LEU A 112 -0.18 18.24 -6.30
N LYS A 113 -1.22 18.50 -5.52
CA LYS A 113 -1.54 19.85 -5.00
C LYS A 113 -1.10 20.06 -3.56
N GLN A 114 -1.28 19.04 -2.71
CA GLN A 114 -0.98 19.17 -1.29
C GLN A 114 -0.31 17.92 -0.74
N ILE A 115 0.60 18.16 0.20
CA ILE A 115 1.19 17.13 1.06
C ILE A 115 0.84 17.53 2.48
N HIS A 116 0.08 16.70 3.17
CA HIS A 116 -0.37 16.97 4.53
C HIS A 116 0.13 15.88 5.48
N GLN A 117 1.06 16.22 6.36
CA GLN A 117 1.59 15.28 7.36
C GLN A 117 0.49 14.88 8.35
N GLN A 118 0.41 13.61 8.64
CA GLN A 118 -0.52 13.05 9.60
C GLN A 118 0.18 12.80 10.93
N ARG A 119 -0.58 12.96 12.01
CA ARG A 119 -0.10 12.54 13.33
C ARG A 119 0.06 11.02 13.35
N GLU A 120 1.24 10.57 13.71
CA GLU A 120 1.52 9.16 13.91
C GLU A 120 0.98 8.70 15.26
N GLN A 121 0.48 7.47 15.31
CA GLN A 121 0.04 6.86 16.55
C GLN A 121 1.11 5.88 17.00
N LYS A 122 1.46 5.99 18.28
CA LYS A 122 2.34 5.01 18.94
C LYS A 122 1.52 3.85 19.45
N ILE A 123 1.81 2.66 18.95
CA ILE A 123 1.16 1.43 19.35
C ILE A 123 1.90 0.84 20.56
N THR A 124 1.21 0.77 21.69
CA THR A 124 1.72 0.19 22.95
C THR A 124 0.87 -1.00 23.40
N SER A 125 -0.29 -1.20 22.78
CA SER A 125 -1.19 -2.32 23.08
C SER A 125 -0.85 -3.54 22.22
N SER A 126 -1.03 -4.72 22.79
CA SER A 126 -0.95 -6.00 22.08
C SER A 126 -2.20 -6.32 21.26
N LYS A 127 -3.22 -5.45 21.28
CA LYS A 127 -4.48 -5.57 20.53
C LYS A 127 -4.80 -4.26 19.86
N VAL A 128 -4.88 -4.25 18.52
CA VAL A 128 -5.12 -3.05 17.73
C VAL A 128 -6.11 -3.33 16.62
N ILE A 129 -7.06 -2.43 16.45
CA ILE A 129 -7.98 -2.48 15.30
C ILE A 129 -7.32 -1.76 14.13
N PHE A 130 -7.09 -2.49 13.05
CA PHE A 130 -6.60 -1.97 11.79
C PHE A 130 -7.75 -1.82 10.79
N LYS A 131 -7.58 -0.88 9.86
CA LYS A 131 -8.42 -0.76 8.67
C LYS A 131 -7.56 -0.90 7.43
N THR A 132 -7.94 -1.80 6.53
CA THR A 132 -7.28 -2.00 5.24
C THR A 132 -8.17 -1.60 4.07
N TYR A 133 -7.51 -1.11 3.00
CA TYR A 133 -8.12 -0.83 1.70
C TYR A 133 -7.72 -1.84 0.62
N GLY A 134 -7.08 -2.93 1.03
CA GLY A 134 -6.69 -4.05 0.17
C GLY A 134 -5.53 -4.81 0.80
N LEU A 135 -5.86 -5.84 1.57
CA LEU A 135 -4.90 -6.82 2.08
C LEU A 135 -4.97 -8.04 1.19
N CYS A 136 -3.87 -8.34 0.54
CA CYS A 136 -3.71 -9.49 -0.33
C CYS A 136 -2.62 -10.39 0.25
N ILE A 137 -2.98 -11.60 0.64
CA ILE A 137 -2.02 -12.61 1.08
C ILE A 137 -1.77 -13.55 -0.09
N ARG A 138 -0.55 -13.50 -0.63
CA ARG A 138 -0.15 -14.26 -1.81
C ARG A 138 0.77 -15.41 -1.40
N ASP A 139 0.48 -16.59 -1.92
CA ASP A 139 1.36 -17.73 -1.93
C ASP A 139 1.73 -18.08 -3.38
N HIS A 140 3.03 -18.18 -3.66
CA HIS A 140 3.53 -18.55 -4.98
C HIS A 140 3.95 -20.02 -4.99
N ASN A 141 3.20 -20.86 -5.70
CA ASN A 141 3.57 -22.23 -5.91
C ASN A 141 4.64 -22.33 -7.02
N LYS A 142 5.86 -22.65 -6.62
CA LYS A 142 7.02 -22.74 -7.54
C LYS A 142 6.91 -23.87 -8.55
N GLU A 143 6.22 -24.96 -8.22
CA GLU A 143 6.09 -26.14 -9.10
C GLU A 143 5.12 -25.87 -10.25
N THR A 144 4.00 -25.21 -9.94
CA THR A 144 2.96 -24.91 -10.93
C THR A 144 3.10 -23.51 -11.53
N ASN A 145 4.01 -22.69 -11.01
CA ASN A 145 4.17 -21.28 -11.34
C ASN A 145 2.86 -20.47 -11.23
N LYS A 146 2.00 -20.84 -10.26
CA LYS A 146 0.72 -20.20 -10.01
C LYS A 146 0.71 -19.48 -8.68
N ASP A 147 0.03 -18.33 -8.64
CA ASP A 147 -0.22 -17.58 -7.43
C ASP A 147 -1.60 -17.92 -6.86
N ASN A 148 -1.64 -18.23 -5.57
CA ASN A 148 -2.87 -18.31 -4.80
C ASN A 148 -3.02 -17.02 -3.99
N HIS A 149 -4.24 -16.49 -3.93
CA HIS A 149 -4.55 -15.28 -3.17
C HIS A 149 -5.58 -15.62 -2.10
N TYR A 150 -5.22 -15.41 -0.85
CA TYR A 150 -6.05 -15.73 0.31
C TYR A 150 -6.71 -14.47 0.85
N VAL A 151 -7.99 -14.58 1.21
CA VAL A 151 -8.78 -13.55 1.87
C VAL A 151 -9.21 -14.01 3.26
N TYR A 152 -9.65 -13.08 4.08
CA TYR A 152 -9.97 -13.29 5.50
C TYR A 152 -10.91 -14.48 5.80
N SER A 153 -11.73 -14.91 4.83
CA SER A 153 -12.68 -16.03 4.97
C SER A 153 -12.09 -17.39 4.59
N ASP A 154 -10.88 -17.44 4.04
CA ASP A 154 -10.25 -18.69 3.64
C ASP A 154 -9.65 -19.40 4.86
N GLU A 155 -9.83 -20.69 4.97
CA GLU A 155 -9.34 -21.50 6.10
C GLU A 155 -7.83 -21.36 6.32
N LYS A 156 -7.06 -21.28 5.24
CA LYS A 156 -5.59 -21.14 5.27
C LYS A 156 -5.10 -19.71 5.44
N PHE A 157 -6.00 -18.72 5.54
CA PHE A 157 -5.62 -17.31 5.58
C PHE A 157 -4.63 -17.00 6.74
N ASN A 158 -4.94 -17.43 7.95
CA ASN A 158 -4.09 -17.14 9.12
C ASN A 158 -2.70 -17.81 9.02
N GLU A 159 -2.62 -19.00 8.46
CA GLU A 159 -1.36 -19.71 8.23
C GLU A 159 -0.51 -18.94 7.19
N GLN A 160 -1.09 -18.62 6.05
CA GLN A 160 -0.40 -17.93 4.97
C GLN A 160 -0.05 -16.48 5.35
N LEU A 161 -0.87 -15.80 6.14
CA LEU A 161 -0.54 -14.51 6.71
C LEU A 161 0.77 -14.58 7.51
N LYS A 162 0.94 -15.58 8.37
CA LYS A 162 2.18 -15.75 9.14
C LYS A 162 3.38 -16.01 8.24
N VAL A 163 3.24 -16.80 7.19
CA VAL A 163 4.32 -17.03 6.20
C VAL A 163 4.74 -15.72 5.54
N VAL A 164 3.77 -14.94 5.05
CA VAL A 164 4.03 -13.63 4.42
C VAL A 164 4.69 -12.68 5.40
N LEU A 165 4.20 -12.58 6.64
CA LEU A 165 4.78 -11.70 7.65
C LEU A 165 6.21 -12.11 8.05
N LYS A 166 6.51 -13.41 8.18
CA LYS A 166 7.88 -13.90 8.44
C LYS A 166 8.84 -13.50 7.32
N ASN A 167 8.38 -13.54 6.06
CA ASN A 167 9.16 -13.07 4.93
C ASN A 167 9.32 -11.54 4.94
N GLN A 168 8.25 -10.81 5.24
CA GLN A 168 8.24 -9.35 5.30
C GLN A 168 9.22 -8.80 6.34
N ILE A 169 9.33 -9.44 7.51
CA ILE A 169 10.24 -9.01 8.57
C ILE A 169 11.67 -9.54 8.45
N SER A 170 11.97 -10.38 7.48
CA SER A 170 13.25 -11.08 7.37
C SER A 170 14.49 -10.17 7.34
N GLN A 171 14.34 -8.91 6.91
CA GLN A 171 15.41 -7.91 6.81
C GLN A 171 15.30 -6.79 7.87
N THR A 172 14.43 -6.95 8.88
CA THR A 172 14.14 -5.87 9.83
C THR A 172 14.88 -6.00 11.16
N GLY A 173 15.53 -7.13 11.43
CA GLY A 173 16.13 -7.46 12.73
C GLY A 173 15.14 -8.06 13.74
N PHE A 174 13.85 -8.20 13.40
CA PHE A 174 12.92 -8.96 14.24
C PHE A 174 13.21 -10.46 14.19
N SER A 175 13.08 -11.16 15.34
CA SER A 175 13.01 -12.63 15.33
C SER A 175 11.73 -13.09 14.62
N LYS A 176 11.82 -14.15 13.81
CA LYS A 176 10.64 -14.69 13.13
C LYS A 176 9.57 -15.22 14.10
N ASP A 177 9.95 -15.60 15.29
CA ASP A 177 9.05 -16.13 16.33
C ASP A 177 8.04 -15.08 16.82
N ILE A 178 8.37 -13.79 16.67
CA ILE A 178 7.46 -12.70 17.02
C ILE A 178 6.14 -12.77 16.23
N VAL A 179 6.17 -13.37 15.02
CA VAL A 179 4.99 -13.54 14.16
C VAL A 179 4.09 -14.66 14.64
N ASP A 180 4.60 -15.64 15.37
CA ASP A 180 3.81 -16.81 15.80
C ASP A 180 2.68 -16.41 16.76
N SER A 181 2.87 -15.32 17.50
CA SER A 181 1.85 -14.71 18.37
C SER A 181 0.75 -13.95 17.63
N ILE A 182 0.92 -13.68 16.32
CA ILE A 182 -0.06 -12.92 15.55
C ILE A 182 -1.37 -13.69 15.42
N LYS A 183 -2.46 -13.00 15.74
CA LYS A 183 -3.82 -13.48 15.56
C LYS A 183 -4.65 -12.43 14.87
N PHE A 184 -5.19 -12.78 13.73
CA PHE A 184 -6.10 -11.95 12.96
C PHE A 184 -7.54 -12.34 13.24
N SER A 185 -8.39 -11.36 13.54
CA SER A 185 -9.82 -11.54 13.76
C SER A 185 -10.61 -10.50 12.96
N PRO A 186 -11.41 -10.91 11.96
CA PRO A 186 -12.21 -9.98 11.16
C PRO A 186 -13.31 -9.35 12.01
N ILE A 187 -13.55 -8.04 11.86
CA ILE A 187 -14.63 -7.29 12.50
C ILE A 187 -15.68 -6.94 11.45
N ASN A 188 -15.25 -6.19 10.43
CA ASN A 188 -16.09 -5.81 9.31
C ASN A 188 -15.23 -5.89 8.04
N CYS A 189 -15.00 -7.11 7.57
CA CYS A 189 -14.22 -7.42 6.40
C CYS A 189 -15.12 -7.88 5.26
N LYS A 190 -14.69 -7.58 4.03
CA LYS A 190 -15.30 -8.11 2.81
C LYS A 190 -14.24 -8.45 1.78
N LYS A 191 -14.53 -9.43 0.96
CA LYS A 191 -13.75 -9.80 -0.21
C LYS A 191 -14.04 -8.82 -1.34
N VAL A 192 -13.00 -8.31 -1.97
CA VAL A 192 -13.08 -7.40 -3.13
C VAL A 192 -12.10 -7.86 -4.19
N LEU A 193 -12.59 -7.92 -5.42
CA LEU A 193 -11.77 -8.23 -6.59
C LEU A 193 -11.08 -6.96 -7.07
N VAL A 194 -9.76 -6.98 -7.15
CA VAL A 194 -8.94 -5.84 -7.55
C VAL A 194 -8.16 -6.17 -8.82
N LYS A 195 -8.20 -5.27 -9.80
CA LYS A 195 -7.35 -5.40 -10.98
C LYS A 195 -5.90 -5.13 -10.60
N HIS A 196 -5.02 -6.08 -10.95
CA HIS A 196 -3.59 -6.00 -10.73
C HIS A 196 -2.86 -6.48 -12.00
N TYR A 197 -2.24 -5.55 -12.72
CA TYR A 197 -1.75 -5.79 -14.08
C TYR A 197 -2.87 -6.35 -14.98
N ASP A 198 -2.65 -7.48 -15.61
CA ASP A 198 -3.59 -8.10 -16.55
C ASP A 198 -4.53 -9.13 -15.89
N THR A 199 -4.41 -9.29 -14.56
CA THR A 199 -5.20 -10.24 -13.78
C THR A 199 -6.11 -9.53 -12.76
N TYR A 200 -6.99 -10.30 -12.15
CA TYR A 200 -7.76 -9.88 -10.98
C TYR A 200 -7.35 -10.71 -9.78
N VAL A 201 -7.16 -10.05 -8.66
CA VAL A 201 -6.76 -10.69 -7.41
C VAL A 201 -7.80 -10.44 -6.32
N ASP A 202 -8.08 -11.47 -5.55
CA ASP A 202 -8.93 -11.37 -4.38
C ASP A 202 -8.18 -10.64 -3.26
N THR A 203 -8.84 -9.66 -2.66
CA THR A 203 -8.30 -8.89 -1.54
C THR A 203 -9.31 -8.74 -0.42
N THR A 204 -8.81 -8.63 0.79
CA THR A 204 -9.60 -8.26 1.97
C THR A 204 -9.61 -6.76 2.15
N VAL A 205 -10.78 -6.15 2.27
CA VAL A 205 -10.96 -4.76 2.70
C VAL A 205 -11.84 -4.69 3.94
N GLY A 206 -11.61 -3.69 4.79
CA GLY A 206 -12.41 -3.49 5.99
C GLY A 206 -11.60 -3.36 7.26
N SER A 207 -12.23 -3.63 8.40
CA SER A 207 -11.62 -3.52 9.72
C SER A 207 -11.45 -4.89 10.36
N PHE A 208 -10.33 -5.09 11.03
CA PHE A 208 -9.98 -6.31 11.74
C PHE A 208 -9.18 -6.01 13.00
N LEU A 209 -9.28 -6.87 13.98
CA LEU A 209 -8.42 -6.87 15.15
C LEU A 209 -7.16 -7.68 14.84
N LEU A 210 -6.01 -7.11 15.13
CA LEU A 210 -4.73 -7.83 15.12
C LEU A 210 -4.18 -7.87 16.55
N GLU A 211 -3.91 -9.07 17.03
CA GLU A 211 -3.27 -9.30 18.34
C GLU A 211 -1.83 -9.75 18.09
N GLY A 212 -0.88 -9.28 18.88
CA GLY A 212 0.52 -9.63 18.75
C GLY A 212 1.46 -8.72 19.53
N ASN A 213 2.75 -8.85 19.30
CA ASN A 213 3.74 -8.00 19.93
C ASN A 213 3.58 -6.53 19.48
N PRO A 214 3.51 -5.55 20.39
CA PRO A 214 3.31 -4.15 20.07
C PRO A 214 4.34 -3.58 19.08
N LEU A 215 5.61 -4.01 19.14
CA LEU A 215 6.65 -3.57 18.20
C LEU A 215 6.37 -4.05 16.79
N LEU A 216 5.91 -5.30 16.62
CA LEU A 216 5.50 -5.82 15.33
C LEU A 216 4.25 -5.11 14.82
N LEU A 217 3.25 -4.86 15.68
CA LEU A 217 2.05 -4.12 15.31
C LEU A 217 2.38 -2.69 14.88
N GLN A 218 3.33 -2.02 15.53
CA GLN A 218 3.83 -0.71 15.12
C GLN A 218 4.48 -0.78 13.74
N TYR A 219 5.35 -1.75 13.50
CA TYR A 219 5.99 -1.94 12.20
C TYR A 219 4.94 -2.13 11.08
N LEU A 220 3.95 -2.99 11.30
CA LEU A 220 2.86 -3.22 10.34
C LEU A 220 1.99 -1.97 10.12
N TYR A 221 1.83 -1.12 11.14
CA TYR A 221 1.17 0.18 11.01
C TYR A 221 1.95 1.14 10.10
N ASP A 222 3.28 1.08 10.15
CA ASP A 222 4.17 2.00 9.42
C ASP A 222 4.38 1.57 7.96
N VAL A 223 4.55 0.27 7.70
CA VAL A 223 4.88 -0.22 6.34
C VAL A 223 3.74 -0.94 5.63
N GLY A 224 2.63 -1.17 6.33
CA GLY A 224 1.55 -2.01 5.81
C GLY A 224 1.81 -3.50 6.04
N MET A 225 0.85 -4.31 5.60
CA MET A 225 0.83 -5.75 5.79
C MET A 225 0.53 -6.44 4.46
N GLY A 226 1.36 -7.42 4.09
CA GLY A 226 1.19 -8.23 2.86
C GLY A 226 2.24 -7.97 1.80
#